data_8f61ef99f9bf6d53f401aa4cd943b971
#
_entry.id   8f61ef99f9bf6d53f401aa4cd943b971
#
_cell.length_a   1.000
_cell.length_b   1.000
_cell.length_c   1.000
_cell.angle_alpha   90.00
_cell.angle_beta   90.00
_cell.angle_gamma   90.00
#
_symmetry.space_group_name_H-M   'P 1'
#
loop_
_entity.id
_entity.type
_entity.pdbx_description
1 polymer ?
#
loop_
_entity_poly.entity_id
_entity_poly.type
_entity_poly.pdbx_seq_one_letter_code
_entity_poly.pdbx_strand_id
1 'polypeptide(L)'
;VMGDVNISHTDLDIGIGEENRKRWLKTGKCSFLPEEREWLNRVIDWGFEDSFRTLNPETNDRFSWFDYRSKGFNDNRGLRIDLILATKSLHAKLHDAGIDYELRGIDKPSDHAPIWAEYKG
;
A
#
# COMPACT_ATOMS: atom_id res chain seq x y z
N VAL A 1 -13.86 -2.64 -1.70
CA VAL A 1 -13.06 -3.14 -0.56
C VAL A 1 -11.94 -2.15 -0.26
N MET A 2 -11.86 -1.71 0.97
CA MET A 2 -10.77 -0.81 1.37
C MET A 2 -10.34 -1.09 2.81
N GLY A 3 -9.11 -0.70 3.12
CA GLY A 3 -8.55 -0.80 4.45
C GLY A 3 -7.21 -1.50 4.46
N ASP A 4 -6.80 -1.93 5.65
CA ASP A 4 -5.54 -2.64 5.85
C ASP A 4 -5.69 -4.09 5.40
N VAL A 5 -5.19 -4.40 4.20
CA VAL A 5 -5.15 -5.77 3.70
C VAL A 5 -3.87 -6.49 4.13
N ASN A 6 -2.94 -5.73 4.72
CA ASN A 6 -1.66 -6.23 5.24
C ASN A 6 -0.83 -6.97 4.19
N ILE A 7 -0.94 -6.55 2.93
CA ILE A 7 -0.21 -7.13 1.79
C ILE A 7 0.30 -6.03 0.89
N SER A 8 1.60 -6.04 0.59
CA SER A 8 2.21 -5.21 -0.46
C SER A 8 2.14 -5.97 -1.78
N HIS A 9 1.32 -5.50 -2.71
CA HIS A 9 0.96 -6.22 -3.93
C HIS A 9 2.15 -6.44 -4.87
N THR A 10 2.99 -5.41 -5.04
CA THR A 10 4.14 -5.44 -5.95
C THR A 10 5.40 -4.90 -5.27
N ASP A 11 6.54 -5.04 -5.93
CA ASP A 11 7.81 -4.52 -5.40
C ASP A 11 7.83 -2.99 -5.33
N LEU A 12 7.02 -2.30 -6.12
CA LEU A 12 6.85 -0.84 -6.03
C LEU A 12 6.29 -0.41 -4.66
N ASP A 13 5.60 -1.31 -3.98
CA ASP A 13 4.95 -1.06 -2.69
C ASP A 13 5.86 -1.37 -1.50
N ILE A 14 7.11 -1.76 -1.74
CA ILE A 14 8.09 -2.13 -0.73
C ILE A 14 9.22 -1.11 -0.72
N GLY A 15 9.33 -0.34 0.36
CA GLY A 15 10.33 0.72 0.49
C GLY A 15 11.27 0.56 1.67
N ILE A 16 11.48 -0.66 2.16
CA ILE A 16 12.31 -0.94 3.33
C ILE A 16 13.77 -1.22 3.00
N GLY A 17 14.14 -1.21 1.72
CA GLY A 17 15.47 -1.53 1.25
C GLY A 17 15.63 -3.01 0.91
N GLU A 18 16.56 -3.32 0.02
CA GLU A 18 16.73 -4.66 -0.54
C GLU A 18 17.17 -5.69 0.51
N GLU A 19 18.07 -5.32 1.41
CA GLU A 19 18.53 -6.23 2.47
C GLU A 19 17.39 -6.61 3.43
N ASN A 20 16.58 -5.63 3.84
CA ASN A 20 15.43 -5.88 4.70
C ASN A 20 14.38 -6.71 3.97
N ARG A 21 14.14 -6.44 2.69
CA ARG A 21 13.21 -7.20 1.88
C ARG A 21 13.58 -8.68 1.85
N LYS A 22 14.83 -8.98 1.57
CA LYS A 22 15.34 -10.37 1.53
C LYS A 22 15.25 -11.04 2.91
N ARG A 23 15.65 -10.32 3.95
CA ARG A 23 15.60 -10.83 5.32
C ARG A 23 14.18 -11.15 5.76
N TRP A 24 13.23 -10.25 5.47
CA TRP A 24 11.83 -10.43 5.86
C TRP A 24 11.19 -11.58 5.09
N LEU A 25 11.51 -11.76 3.82
CA LEU A 25 11.07 -12.92 3.05
C LEU A 25 11.57 -14.24 3.65
N LYS A 26 12.83 -14.26 4.06
CA LYS A 26 13.47 -15.45 4.65
C LYS A 26 12.83 -15.84 5.98
N THR A 27 12.47 -14.87 6.82
CA THR A 27 11.85 -15.13 8.12
C THR A 27 10.35 -15.43 8.01
N GLY A 28 9.73 -15.15 6.89
CA GLY A 28 8.29 -15.31 6.69
C GLY A 28 7.43 -14.28 7.42
N LYS A 29 8.04 -13.26 8.01
CA LYS A 29 7.34 -12.20 8.77
C LYS A 29 7.26 -10.92 7.94
N CYS A 30 6.51 -10.96 6.85
CA CYS A 30 6.34 -9.80 5.98
C CYS A 30 4.95 -9.78 5.37
N SER A 31 4.66 -8.70 4.67
CA SER A 31 3.39 -8.48 3.99
C SER A 31 3.50 -8.68 2.47
N PHE A 32 4.49 -9.41 2.01
CA PHE A 32 4.73 -9.58 0.57
C PHE A 32 5.22 -10.99 0.22
N LEU A 33 4.80 -12.00 0.97
CA LEU A 33 5.05 -13.39 0.61
C LEU A 33 4.36 -13.75 -0.69
N PRO A 34 4.92 -14.65 -1.51
CA PRO A 34 4.27 -15.07 -2.77
C PRO A 34 2.83 -15.54 -2.60
N GLU A 35 2.53 -16.29 -1.53
CA GLU A 35 1.19 -16.78 -1.22
C GLU A 35 0.21 -15.62 -0.94
N GLU A 36 0.68 -14.59 -0.24
CA GLU A 36 -0.13 -13.41 0.07
C GLU A 36 -0.47 -12.63 -1.20
N ARG A 37 0.52 -12.43 -2.07
CA ARG A 37 0.34 -11.74 -3.34
C ARG A 37 -0.57 -12.53 -4.28
N GLU A 38 -0.48 -13.85 -4.28
CA GLU A 38 -1.36 -14.72 -5.07
C GLU A 38 -2.81 -14.57 -4.62
N TRP A 39 -3.05 -14.56 -3.30
CA TRP A 39 -4.39 -14.34 -2.77
C TRP A 39 -4.96 -13.00 -3.19
N LEU A 40 -4.17 -11.94 -3.10
CA LEU A 40 -4.60 -10.59 -3.51
C LEU A 40 -4.89 -10.54 -5.02
N ASN A 41 -4.07 -11.19 -5.84
CA ASN A 41 -4.30 -11.30 -7.29
C ASN A 41 -5.64 -11.97 -7.59
N ARG A 42 -6.03 -12.99 -6.84
CA ARG A 42 -7.34 -13.65 -7.01
C ARG A 42 -8.48 -12.70 -6.70
N VAL A 43 -8.34 -11.89 -5.65
CA VAL A 43 -9.36 -10.88 -5.31
C VAL A 43 -9.48 -9.85 -6.44
N ILE A 44 -8.36 -9.37 -6.96
CA ILE A 44 -8.34 -8.40 -8.06
C ILE A 44 -8.96 -9.00 -9.32
N ASP A 45 -8.66 -10.26 -9.62
CA ASP A 45 -9.19 -10.97 -10.81
C ASP A 45 -10.71 -11.15 -10.75
N TRP A 46 -11.31 -11.05 -9.57
CA TRP A 46 -12.77 -11.07 -9.43
C TRP A 46 -13.46 -9.83 -9.98
N GLY A 47 -12.70 -8.79 -10.35
CA GLY A 47 -13.25 -7.56 -10.91
C GLY A 47 -12.94 -6.31 -10.08
N PHE A 48 -11.91 -6.36 -9.25
CA PHE A 48 -11.44 -5.20 -8.48
C PHE A 48 -10.17 -4.62 -9.09
N GLU A 49 -9.97 -3.33 -8.89
CA GLU A 49 -8.77 -2.61 -9.31
C GLU A 49 -8.24 -1.75 -8.16
N ASP A 50 -6.91 -1.66 -8.05
CA ASP A 50 -6.22 -0.86 -7.03
C ASP A 50 -6.26 0.62 -7.46
N SER A 51 -7.04 1.43 -6.76
CA SER A 51 -7.28 2.83 -7.13
C SER A 51 -6.00 3.68 -7.13
N PHE A 52 -5.16 3.53 -6.10
CA PHE A 52 -3.90 4.29 -6.05
C PHE A 52 -2.97 3.89 -7.20
N ARG A 53 -2.79 2.58 -7.42
CA ARG A 53 -1.84 2.08 -8.42
C ARG A 53 -2.27 2.40 -9.84
N THR A 54 -3.57 2.43 -10.12
CA THR A 54 -4.08 2.80 -11.43
C THR A 54 -3.68 4.21 -11.83
N LEU A 55 -3.76 5.16 -10.88
CA LEU A 55 -3.37 6.56 -11.14
C LEU A 55 -1.88 6.81 -10.99
N ASN A 56 -1.16 5.91 -10.32
CA ASN A 56 0.26 6.04 -10.02
C ASN A 56 1.00 4.74 -10.37
N PRO A 57 1.02 4.33 -11.65
CA PRO A 57 1.49 2.98 -12.04
C PRO A 57 2.96 2.73 -11.80
N GLU A 58 3.79 3.77 -11.70
CA GLU A 58 5.23 3.64 -11.53
C GLU A 58 5.74 4.23 -10.21
N THR A 59 4.84 4.74 -9.36
CA THR A 59 5.21 5.35 -8.08
C THR A 59 5.72 4.30 -7.11
N ASN A 60 6.93 4.52 -6.58
CA ASN A 60 7.60 3.60 -5.66
C ASN A 60 8.10 4.28 -4.38
N ASP A 61 7.61 5.48 -4.06
CA ASP A 61 8.06 6.30 -2.93
C ASP A 61 6.92 6.75 -2.03
N ARG A 62 5.77 6.05 -2.08
CA ARG A 62 4.60 6.34 -1.25
C ARG A 62 4.12 5.07 -0.56
N PHE A 63 4.00 5.12 0.76
CA PHE A 63 3.68 3.97 1.60
C PHE A 63 2.63 4.33 2.63
N SER A 64 1.88 3.32 3.09
CA SER A 64 0.81 3.51 4.05
C SER A 64 1.17 3.03 5.47
N TRP A 65 2.29 2.34 5.63
CA TRP A 65 2.75 1.84 6.92
C TRP A 65 4.25 2.07 7.09
N PHE A 66 4.66 2.45 8.30
CA PHE A 66 6.06 2.72 8.64
C PHE A 66 6.36 2.16 10.03
N ASP A 67 7.50 1.49 10.16
CA ASP A 67 7.92 0.94 11.44
C ASP A 67 8.36 2.07 12.39
N TYR A 68 7.73 2.14 13.57
CA TYR A 68 8.12 3.11 14.60
C TYR A 68 9.55 2.91 15.09
N ARG A 69 9.94 1.66 15.29
CA ARG A 69 11.24 1.33 15.89
C ARG A 69 12.41 1.77 15.03
N SER A 70 12.27 1.65 13.72
CA SER A 70 13.31 2.03 12.77
C SER A 70 13.19 3.47 12.30
N LYS A 71 12.21 4.24 12.81
CA LYS A 71 11.89 5.60 12.35
C LYS A 71 11.69 5.65 10.83
N GLY A 72 11.01 4.64 10.30
CA GLY A 72 10.84 4.45 8.86
C GLY A 72 10.23 5.64 8.14
N PHE A 73 9.31 6.37 8.80
CA PHE A 73 8.65 7.53 8.17
C PHE A 73 9.66 8.62 7.79
N ASN A 74 10.60 8.96 8.67
CA ASN A 74 11.59 10.02 8.42
C ASN A 74 12.48 9.69 7.21
N ASP A 75 12.78 8.40 7.01
CA ASP A 75 13.60 7.92 5.90
C ASP A 75 12.76 7.48 4.70
N ASN A 76 11.44 7.64 4.76
CA ASN A 76 10.49 7.14 3.77
C ASN A 76 10.68 5.64 3.47
N ARG A 77 10.91 4.85 4.51
CA ARG A 77 11.05 3.39 4.43
C ARG A 77 9.79 2.73 4.97
N GLY A 78 8.94 2.29 4.09
CA GLY A 78 7.67 1.73 4.48
C GLY A 78 7.15 0.68 3.51
N LEU A 79 5.90 0.28 3.74
CA LEU A 79 5.15 -0.65 2.90
C LEU A 79 3.80 -0.05 2.57
N ARG A 80 3.33 -0.25 1.36
CA ARG A 80 1.94 0.09 1.01
C ARG A 80 1.09 -1.17 1.20
N ILE A 81 0.39 -1.24 2.32
CA ILE A 81 -0.42 -2.39 2.72
C ILE A 81 -1.89 -2.04 2.96
N ASP A 82 -2.24 -0.77 2.91
CA ASP A 82 -3.63 -0.30 2.98
C ASP A 82 -4.07 0.05 1.56
N LEU A 83 -5.13 -0.59 1.07
CA LEU A 83 -5.55 -0.48 -0.31
C LEU A 83 -7.03 -0.08 -0.41
N ILE A 84 -7.38 0.57 -1.50
CA ILE A 84 -8.76 0.79 -1.92
C ILE A 84 -8.94 0.05 -3.24
N LEU A 85 -9.72 -1.02 -3.20
CA LEU A 85 -10.02 -1.85 -4.36
C LEU A 85 -11.45 -1.56 -4.80
N ALA A 86 -11.61 -1.08 -6.02
CA ALA A 86 -12.92 -0.70 -6.56
C ALA A 86 -13.31 -1.63 -7.71
N THR A 87 -14.62 -1.86 -7.86
CA THR A 87 -15.15 -2.57 -9.03
C THR A 87 -14.90 -1.75 -10.29
N LYS A 88 -14.95 -2.41 -11.46
CA LYS A 88 -14.72 -1.70 -12.74
C LYS A 88 -15.70 -0.55 -12.96
N SER A 89 -16.95 -0.70 -12.58
CA SER A 89 -17.95 0.36 -12.75
C SER A 89 -17.67 1.59 -11.89
N LEU A 90 -17.24 1.41 -10.65
CA LEU A 90 -16.83 2.50 -9.79
C LEU A 90 -15.47 3.06 -10.22
N HIS A 91 -14.57 2.19 -10.62
CA HIS A 91 -13.22 2.57 -11.05
C HIS A 91 -13.23 3.49 -12.28
N ALA A 92 -14.20 3.32 -13.17
CA ALA A 92 -14.38 4.18 -14.33
C ALA A 92 -14.67 5.65 -13.93
N LYS A 93 -15.12 5.88 -12.70
CA LYS A 93 -15.39 7.22 -12.14
C LYS A 93 -14.23 7.73 -11.28
N LEU A 94 -13.12 7.02 -11.22
CA LEU A 94 -11.96 7.40 -10.41
C LEU A 94 -11.37 8.71 -10.91
N HIS A 95 -11.23 9.68 -10.01
CA HIS A 95 -10.70 11.00 -10.31
C HIS A 95 -9.30 11.18 -9.75
N ASP A 96 -9.08 10.78 -8.48
CA ASP A 96 -7.79 10.92 -7.82
C ASP A 96 -7.66 9.93 -6.67
N ALA A 97 -6.42 9.67 -6.25
CA ALA A 97 -6.14 8.79 -5.11
C ALA A 97 -4.77 9.15 -4.53
N GLY A 98 -4.59 8.91 -3.23
CA GLY A 98 -3.32 9.23 -2.59
C GLY A 98 -3.19 8.66 -1.18
N ILE A 99 -2.07 8.99 -0.57
CA ILE A 99 -1.73 8.64 0.81
C ILE A 99 -1.41 9.95 1.54
N ASP A 100 -2.04 10.18 2.69
CA ASP A 100 -1.90 11.44 3.42
C ASP A 100 -0.67 11.42 4.32
N TYR A 101 0.45 11.88 3.79
CA TYR A 101 1.71 11.98 4.52
C TYR A 101 1.70 13.09 5.58
N GLU A 102 0.92 14.14 5.38
CA GLU A 102 0.84 15.24 6.36
C GLU A 102 0.28 14.74 7.68
N LEU A 103 -0.80 13.97 7.64
CA LEU A 103 -1.38 13.38 8.85
C LEU A 103 -0.44 12.34 9.48
N ARG A 104 0.30 11.57 8.69
CA ARG A 104 1.27 10.60 9.21
C ARG A 104 2.44 11.29 9.92
N GLY A 105 2.79 12.49 9.51
CA GLY A 105 3.91 13.26 10.07
C GLY A 105 3.60 14.09 11.31
N ILE A 106 2.36 14.04 11.84
CA ILE A 106 1.98 14.79 13.05
C ILE A 106 2.58 14.17 14.32
N ASP A 107 2.51 14.89 15.44
CA ASP A 107 2.92 14.36 16.76
C ASP A 107 2.04 13.16 17.13
N LYS A 108 2.67 12.10 17.63
CA LYS A 108 2.00 10.85 18.02
C LYS A 108 1.12 10.25 16.92
N PRO A 109 1.64 10.07 15.70
CA PRO A 109 0.84 9.51 14.61
C PRO A 109 0.60 8.01 14.77
N SER A 110 -0.37 7.47 14.04
CA SER A 110 -0.45 6.03 13.81
C SER A 110 0.79 5.55 13.03
N ASP A 111 1.11 4.25 13.07
CA ASP A 111 2.11 3.66 12.19
C ASP A 111 1.62 3.54 10.75
N HIS A 112 0.32 3.79 10.50
CA HIS A 112 -0.26 3.89 9.18
C HIS A 112 -0.48 5.34 8.76
N ALA A 113 -0.35 5.62 7.46
CA ALA A 113 -0.77 6.87 6.85
C ALA A 113 -2.17 6.68 6.25
N PRO A 114 -3.10 7.63 6.41
CA PRO A 114 -4.42 7.52 5.80
C PRO A 114 -4.36 7.42 4.28
N ILE A 115 -5.19 6.55 3.71
CA ILE A 115 -5.32 6.40 2.26
C ILE A 115 -6.68 6.98 1.83
N TRP A 116 -6.74 7.45 0.58
CA TRP A 116 -7.97 8.03 0.06
C TRP A 116 -8.08 7.83 -1.45
N ALA A 117 -9.32 7.83 -1.92
CA ALA A 117 -9.63 7.83 -3.35
C ALA A 117 -10.87 8.69 -3.58
N GLU A 118 -10.91 9.39 -4.70
CA GLU A 118 -11.99 10.28 -5.08
C GLU A 118 -12.62 9.80 -6.37
N TYR A 119 -13.94 9.65 -6.35
CA TYR A 119 -14.73 9.20 -7.50
C TYR A 119 -15.75 10.27 -7.88
N LYS A 120 -15.98 10.45 -9.17
CA LYS A 120 -17.01 11.35 -9.66
C LYS A 120 -18.40 10.77 -9.39
N GLY A 121 -19.24 11.54 -8.74
CA GLY A 121 -20.61 11.15 -8.38
C GLY A 121 -21.59 11.00 -9.53
#